data_11ba24e3323ef3e286204c710418a667
#
_entry.id   11ba24e3323ef3e286204c710418a667
#
_cell.length_a   1.000
_cell.length_b   1.000
_cell.length_c   1.000
_cell.angle_alpha   90.00
_cell.angle_beta   90.00
_cell.angle_gamma   90.00
#
_symmetry.space_group_name_H-M   'P 1'
#
loop_
_entity.id
_entity.type
_entity.pdbx_description
1 polymer ?
#
loop_
_entity_poly.entity_id
_entity_poly.type
_entity_poly.pdbx_seq_one_letter_code
_entity_poly.pdbx_strand_id
1 'polypeptide(L)'
;MSIFLIAVGLSLIGGVGGLLVASGVLLIGDSARAKLIPWLVSYAVGALLGVSMLALLPTSLAQLPAQRVFATLLVGILLFFVLEKLVLWRHCHIHDCEVHESSVFPVLVGDAFHNFVDGAVVAAAVMTSVPLGISTALAVAAHEIPQEVGDFAILLNAGYSRGKALLLNLLSSAASAVGAIAALLAFDTVPRMLPYFLAMAAASFLYVAMADLIPGLHRGRTDASSMRQILLIAAGVGTMLIL
;
A
#
# COMPACT_ATOMS: atom_id res chain seq x y z
N MET A 1 4.00 -22.49 14.33
CA MET A 1 4.44 -21.07 14.41
C MET A 1 3.25 -20.27 14.90
N SER A 2 3.37 -19.40 15.87
CA SER A 2 2.20 -18.66 16.40
C SER A 2 1.66 -17.69 15.33
N ILE A 3 0.35 -17.47 15.30
CA ILE A 3 -0.32 -16.48 14.41
C ILE A 3 0.35 -15.11 14.53
N PHE A 4 0.78 -14.75 15.75
CA PHE A 4 1.51 -13.52 16.02
C PHE A 4 2.80 -13.41 15.18
N LEU A 5 3.65 -14.45 15.19
CA LEU A 5 4.91 -14.42 14.43
C LEU A 5 4.67 -14.40 12.91
N ILE A 6 3.62 -15.10 12.43
CA ILE A 6 3.25 -15.08 11.01
C ILE A 6 2.79 -13.67 10.61
N ALA A 7 1.89 -13.06 11.37
CA ALA A 7 1.33 -11.77 11.06
C ALA A 7 2.41 -10.67 11.06
N VAL A 8 3.22 -10.58 12.11
CA VAL A 8 4.30 -9.59 12.19
C VAL A 8 5.37 -9.85 11.10
N GLY A 9 5.73 -11.12 10.87
CA GLY A 9 6.70 -11.49 9.85
C GLY A 9 6.22 -11.12 8.44
N LEU A 10 4.97 -11.43 8.07
CA LEU A 10 4.40 -11.07 6.77
C LEU A 10 4.23 -9.56 6.61
N SER A 11 3.88 -8.83 7.68
CA SER A 11 3.80 -7.36 7.65
C SER A 11 5.16 -6.72 7.40
N LEU A 12 6.21 -7.23 8.04
CA LEU A 12 7.59 -6.78 7.79
C LEU A 12 8.07 -7.14 6.37
N ILE A 13 7.70 -8.30 5.85
CA ILE A 13 8.02 -8.69 4.47
C ILE A 13 7.30 -7.77 3.48
N GLY A 14 6.05 -7.40 3.75
CA GLY A 14 5.30 -6.44 2.94
C GLY A 14 5.98 -5.07 2.89
N GLY A 15 6.14 -4.41 4.04
CA GLY A 15 6.73 -3.07 4.15
C GLY A 15 8.25 -3.06 3.93
N VAL A 16 9.03 -3.57 4.91
CA VAL A 16 10.51 -3.55 4.84
C VAL A 16 11.05 -4.35 3.65
N GLY A 17 10.39 -5.47 3.28
CA GLY A 17 10.76 -6.23 2.08
C GLY A 17 10.54 -5.42 0.80
N GLY A 18 9.44 -4.68 0.71
CA GLY A 18 9.17 -3.71 -0.38
C GLY A 18 10.29 -2.67 -0.49
N LEU A 19 10.68 -2.04 0.62
CA LEU A 19 11.79 -1.09 0.69
C LEU A 19 13.11 -1.69 0.21
N LEU A 20 13.44 -2.92 0.60
CA LEU A 20 14.69 -3.57 0.16
C LEU A 20 14.71 -3.78 -1.36
N VAL A 21 13.59 -4.20 -1.95
CA VAL A 21 13.46 -4.32 -3.41
C VAL A 21 13.52 -2.95 -4.08
N ALA A 22 12.82 -1.94 -3.55
CA ALA A 22 12.87 -0.56 -4.04
C ALA A 22 14.29 0.01 -4.02
N SER A 23 15.04 -0.25 -2.94
CA SER A 23 16.47 0.12 -2.84
C SER A 23 17.31 -0.51 -3.94
N GLY A 24 17.02 -1.78 -4.29
CA GLY A 24 17.65 -2.46 -5.43
C GLY A 24 17.29 -1.81 -6.77
N VAL A 25 16.03 -1.41 -6.95
CA VAL A 25 15.57 -0.68 -8.16
C VAL A 25 16.28 0.66 -8.31
N LEU A 26 16.65 1.32 -7.22
CA LEU A 26 17.41 2.58 -7.26
C LEU A 26 18.87 2.41 -7.68
N LEU A 27 19.43 1.20 -7.61
CA LEU A 27 20.78 0.91 -8.06
C LEU A 27 20.89 0.73 -9.60
N ILE A 28 19.79 0.48 -10.28
CA ILE A 28 19.77 0.38 -11.75
C ILE A 28 19.77 1.77 -12.40
N GLY A 29 20.29 1.84 -13.63
CA GLY A 29 20.39 3.11 -14.38
C GLY A 29 19.01 3.70 -14.71
N ASP A 30 18.94 5.03 -14.83
CA ASP A 30 17.69 5.80 -15.02
C ASP A 30 16.82 5.30 -16.19
N SER A 31 17.44 4.94 -17.31
CA SER A 31 16.71 4.43 -18.49
C SER A 31 16.02 3.09 -18.21
N ALA A 32 16.63 2.19 -17.46
CA ALA A 32 16.04 0.90 -17.08
C ALA A 32 14.94 1.10 -16.02
N ARG A 33 15.22 1.97 -15.03
CA ARG A 33 14.27 2.32 -13.98
C ARG A 33 13.00 2.95 -14.54
N ALA A 34 13.11 3.90 -15.47
CA ALA A 34 11.98 4.54 -16.13
C ALA A 34 11.08 3.54 -16.87
N LYS A 35 11.60 2.41 -17.32
CA LYS A 35 10.82 1.32 -17.94
C LYS A 35 10.23 0.37 -16.90
N LEU A 36 10.96 0.09 -15.83
CA LEU A 36 10.58 -0.90 -14.83
C LEU A 36 9.45 -0.40 -13.91
N ILE A 37 9.49 0.87 -13.48
CA ILE A 37 8.49 1.44 -12.57
C ILE A 37 7.06 1.29 -13.10
N PRO A 38 6.72 1.66 -14.35
CA PRO A 38 5.36 1.46 -14.87
C PRO A 38 4.92 -0.01 -14.90
N TRP A 39 5.84 -0.96 -15.01
CA TRP A 39 5.52 -2.39 -14.96
C TRP A 39 5.20 -2.84 -13.53
N LEU A 40 6.00 -2.41 -12.55
CA LEU A 40 5.74 -2.67 -11.15
C LEU A 40 4.41 -2.07 -10.70
N VAL A 41 4.14 -0.81 -11.09
CA VAL A 41 2.85 -0.16 -10.83
C VAL A 41 1.69 -0.92 -11.48
N SER A 42 1.83 -1.39 -12.72
CA SER A 42 0.78 -2.16 -13.38
C SER A 42 0.48 -3.48 -12.65
N TYR A 43 1.50 -4.20 -12.22
CA TYR A 43 1.33 -5.42 -11.42
C TYR A 43 0.69 -5.11 -10.05
N ALA A 44 1.14 -4.04 -9.38
CA ALA A 44 0.60 -3.59 -8.10
C ALA A 44 -0.89 -3.25 -8.18
N VAL A 45 -1.32 -2.54 -9.23
CA VAL A 45 -2.74 -2.27 -9.50
C VAL A 45 -3.53 -3.58 -9.55
N GLY A 46 -3.05 -4.56 -10.31
CA GLY A 46 -3.70 -5.86 -10.41
C GLY A 46 -3.77 -6.61 -9.07
N ALA A 47 -2.69 -6.60 -8.30
CA ALA A 47 -2.63 -7.23 -6.99
C ALA A 47 -3.59 -6.58 -5.97
N LEU A 48 -3.61 -5.23 -5.90
CA LEU A 48 -4.51 -4.49 -5.02
C LEU A 48 -5.99 -4.70 -5.38
N LEU A 49 -6.33 -4.60 -6.66
CA LEU A 49 -7.69 -4.88 -7.14
C LEU A 49 -8.08 -6.34 -6.86
N GLY A 50 -7.17 -7.27 -7.14
CA GLY A 50 -7.36 -8.70 -6.94
C GLY A 50 -7.61 -9.02 -5.47
N VAL A 51 -6.73 -8.64 -4.56
CA VAL A 51 -6.88 -8.94 -3.13
C VAL A 51 -8.13 -8.28 -2.55
N SER A 52 -8.47 -7.06 -2.97
CA SER A 52 -9.67 -6.36 -2.49
C SER A 52 -10.95 -7.07 -2.92
N MET A 53 -11.09 -7.35 -4.23
CA MET A 53 -12.33 -7.85 -4.82
C MET A 53 -12.50 -9.35 -4.68
N LEU A 54 -11.41 -10.12 -4.68
CA LEU A 54 -11.45 -11.57 -4.73
C LEU A 54 -11.15 -12.24 -3.37
N ALA A 55 -10.60 -11.48 -2.42
CA ALA A 55 -10.23 -12.02 -1.11
C ALA A 55 -10.87 -11.24 0.06
N LEU A 56 -10.55 -9.96 0.26
CA LEU A 56 -10.99 -9.21 1.44
C LEU A 56 -12.51 -8.98 1.48
N LEU A 57 -13.10 -8.50 0.37
CA LEU A 57 -14.55 -8.29 0.30
C LEU A 57 -15.36 -9.60 0.41
N PRO A 58 -15.05 -10.69 -0.31
CA PRO A 58 -15.72 -11.96 -0.12
C PRO A 58 -15.64 -12.48 1.32
N THR A 59 -14.47 -12.34 1.97
CA THR A 59 -14.29 -12.73 3.37
C THR A 59 -15.16 -11.92 4.31
N SER A 60 -15.29 -10.61 4.08
CA SER A 60 -16.17 -9.74 4.86
C SER A 60 -17.66 -10.08 4.62
N LEU A 61 -18.05 -10.34 3.37
CA LEU A 61 -19.40 -10.75 2.97
C LEU A 61 -19.82 -12.10 3.57
N ALA A 62 -18.89 -13.00 3.81
CA ALA A 62 -19.15 -14.27 4.47
C ALA A 62 -19.54 -14.10 5.96
N GLN A 63 -19.22 -12.95 6.57
CA GLN A 63 -19.44 -12.69 8.01
C GLN A 63 -20.47 -11.60 8.28
N LEU A 64 -20.73 -10.72 7.31
CA LEU A 64 -21.64 -9.58 7.45
C LEU A 64 -22.65 -9.51 6.30
N PRO A 65 -23.85 -8.95 6.54
CA PRO A 65 -24.80 -8.64 5.49
C PRO A 65 -24.18 -7.70 4.44
N ALA A 66 -24.45 -7.97 3.16
CA ALA A 66 -23.90 -7.21 2.03
C ALA A 66 -24.07 -5.69 2.18
N GLN A 67 -25.24 -5.25 2.66
CA GLN A 67 -25.51 -3.82 2.88
C GLN A 67 -24.48 -3.19 3.85
N ARG A 68 -24.08 -3.90 4.93
CA ARG A 68 -23.09 -3.39 5.88
C ARG A 68 -21.69 -3.36 5.27
N VAL A 69 -21.31 -4.40 4.52
CA VAL A 69 -20.02 -4.46 3.84
C VAL A 69 -19.88 -3.32 2.84
N PHE A 70 -20.86 -3.13 1.96
CA PHE A 70 -20.81 -2.06 0.96
C PHE A 70 -20.95 -0.67 1.57
N ALA A 71 -21.69 -0.50 2.67
CA ALA A 71 -21.73 0.76 3.41
C ALA A 71 -20.36 1.07 4.02
N THR A 72 -19.68 0.07 4.61
CA THR A 72 -18.32 0.23 5.15
C THR A 72 -17.32 0.56 4.05
N LEU A 73 -17.40 -0.13 2.92
CA LEU A 73 -16.59 0.13 1.73
C LEU A 73 -16.77 1.58 1.25
N LEU A 74 -18.00 2.03 1.10
CA LEU A 74 -18.31 3.40 0.67
C LEU A 74 -17.75 4.44 1.66
N VAL A 75 -17.98 4.24 2.95
CA VAL A 75 -17.43 5.11 4.00
C VAL A 75 -15.90 5.12 3.93
N GLY A 76 -15.26 3.97 3.71
CA GLY A 76 -13.81 3.87 3.54
C GLY A 76 -13.30 4.69 2.35
N ILE A 77 -13.90 4.53 1.18
CA ILE A 77 -13.53 5.29 -0.03
C ILE A 77 -13.65 6.80 0.23
N LEU A 78 -14.76 7.25 0.84
CA LEU A 78 -14.97 8.66 1.16
C LEU A 78 -13.98 9.16 2.23
N LEU A 79 -13.65 8.33 3.21
CA LEU A 79 -12.65 8.65 4.22
C LEU A 79 -11.27 8.86 3.60
N PHE A 80 -10.82 7.96 2.74
CA PHE A 80 -9.53 8.09 2.06
C PHE A 80 -9.49 9.30 1.13
N PHE A 81 -10.58 9.58 0.41
CA PHE A 81 -10.71 10.81 -0.37
C PHE A 81 -10.56 12.07 0.50
N VAL A 82 -11.22 12.11 1.67
CA VAL A 82 -11.11 13.26 2.59
C VAL A 82 -9.72 13.37 3.16
N LEU A 83 -9.09 12.26 3.55
CA LEU A 83 -7.71 12.24 4.05
C LEU A 83 -6.72 12.79 3.01
N GLU A 84 -6.83 12.34 1.76
CA GLU A 84 -6.02 12.87 0.65
C GLU A 84 -6.24 14.38 0.46
N LYS A 85 -7.49 14.82 0.45
CA LYS A 85 -7.82 16.26 0.34
C LYS A 85 -7.24 17.08 1.49
N LEU A 86 -7.26 16.56 2.71
CA LEU A 86 -6.68 17.25 3.87
C LEU A 86 -5.15 17.35 3.78
N VAL A 87 -4.51 16.31 3.27
CA VAL A 87 -3.06 16.30 3.02
C VAL A 87 -2.72 17.33 1.94
N LEU A 88 -3.40 17.30 0.79
CA LEU A 88 -3.20 18.24 -0.32
C LEU A 88 -3.52 19.70 0.10
N TRP A 89 -4.60 19.93 0.87
CA TRP A 89 -4.99 21.26 1.32
C TRP A 89 -3.92 21.90 2.19
N ARG A 90 -3.27 21.15 3.06
CA ARG A 90 -2.14 21.66 3.86
C ARG A 90 -0.93 22.05 3.01
N HIS A 91 -0.72 21.41 1.86
CA HIS A 91 0.39 21.74 0.96
C HIS A 91 0.12 22.97 0.09
N CYS A 92 -1.15 23.29 -0.25
CA CYS A 92 -1.50 24.39 -1.13
C CYS A 92 -1.55 25.79 -0.45
N HIS A 93 -1.51 25.91 0.87
CA HIS A 93 -1.57 27.19 1.58
C HIS A 93 -0.22 27.87 1.81
N ILE A 94 0.87 27.31 1.30
CA ILE A 94 2.22 27.88 1.45
C ILE A 94 2.70 28.34 0.06
N HIS A 95 2.18 29.50 -0.38
CA HIS A 95 2.49 30.06 -1.71
C HIS A 95 3.86 30.79 -1.79
N ASP A 96 4.64 30.92 -0.71
CA ASP A 96 5.89 31.70 -0.68
C ASP A 96 7.00 31.09 0.18
N CYS A 97 7.08 29.77 0.35
CA CYS A 97 8.19 29.15 1.07
C CYS A 97 9.15 28.45 0.12
N GLU A 98 10.42 28.85 0.17
CA GLU A 98 11.53 28.10 -0.44
C GLU A 98 11.47 26.62 -0.09
N VAL A 99 11.38 25.80 -1.12
CA VAL A 99 11.02 24.37 -1.09
C VAL A 99 12.23 23.54 -0.65
N HIS A 100 12.68 23.54 0.59
CA HIS A 100 13.82 22.70 0.92
C HIS A 100 13.73 21.85 2.21
N GLU A 101 12.98 22.22 3.22
CA GLU A 101 12.87 21.36 4.43
C GLU A 101 11.43 21.06 4.91
N SER A 102 10.46 21.89 4.53
CA SER A 102 9.10 21.80 5.07
C SER A 102 8.24 20.70 4.49
N SER A 103 8.63 20.06 3.36
CA SER A 103 7.84 19.03 2.68
C SER A 103 8.20 17.60 3.07
N VAL A 104 9.37 17.33 3.62
CA VAL A 104 9.87 15.99 3.93
C VAL A 104 9.16 15.38 5.14
N PHE A 105 8.98 16.12 6.22
CA PHE A 105 8.36 15.59 7.44
C PHE A 105 6.91 15.10 7.23
N PRO A 106 6.02 15.85 6.55
CA PRO A 106 4.68 15.34 6.23
C PRO A 106 4.67 14.09 5.36
N VAL A 107 5.60 13.98 4.40
CA VAL A 107 5.72 12.78 3.57
C VAL A 107 6.08 11.57 4.43
N LEU A 108 7.11 11.68 5.27
CA LEU A 108 7.53 10.58 6.16
C LEU A 108 6.45 10.18 7.17
N VAL A 109 5.72 11.15 7.73
CA VAL A 109 4.61 10.86 8.65
C VAL A 109 3.46 10.17 7.90
N GLY A 110 3.15 10.65 6.70
CA GLY A 110 2.13 10.04 5.84
C GLY A 110 2.47 8.60 5.47
N ASP A 111 3.71 8.37 5.06
CA ASP A 111 4.24 7.06 4.71
C ASP A 111 4.27 6.12 5.94
N ALA A 112 4.75 6.57 7.09
CA ALA A 112 4.71 5.78 8.33
C ALA A 112 3.28 5.40 8.74
N PHE A 113 2.31 6.30 8.56
CA PHE A 113 0.91 6.01 8.82
C PHE A 113 0.33 5.01 7.80
N HIS A 114 0.69 5.15 6.53
CA HIS A 114 0.31 4.21 5.47
C HIS A 114 0.84 2.80 5.78
N ASN A 115 2.12 2.67 6.04
CA ASN A 115 2.75 1.42 6.43
C ASN A 115 2.14 0.81 7.70
N PHE A 116 1.79 1.63 8.71
CA PHE A 116 1.08 1.17 9.90
C PHE A 116 -0.28 0.54 9.54
N VAL A 117 -1.06 1.19 8.67
CA VAL A 117 -2.35 0.66 8.21
C VAL A 117 -2.16 -0.65 7.45
N ASP A 118 -1.18 -0.72 6.57
CA ASP A 118 -0.87 -1.93 5.77
C ASP A 118 -0.49 -3.12 6.66
N GLY A 119 0.34 -2.87 7.67
CA GLY A 119 0.67 -3.88 8.67
C GLY A 119 -0.56 -4.38 9.44
N ALA A 120 -1.46 -3.48 9.81
CA ALA A 120 -2.72 -3.83 10.47
C ALA A 120 -3.63 -4.66 9.53
N VAL A 121 -3.66 -4.33 8.24
CA VAL A 121 -4.44 -5.07 7.22
C VAL A 121 -3.89 -6.49 7.03
N VAL A 122 -2.57 -6.64 6.92
CA VAL A 122 -1.92 -7.96 6.81
C VAL A 122 -2.22 -8.81 8.05
N ALA A 123 -2.11 -8.23 9.24
CA ALA A 123 -2.41 -8.95 10.48
C ALA A 123 -3.89 -9.38 10.57
N ALA A 124 -4.82 -8.51 10.22
CA ALA A 124 -6.25 -8.84 10.17
C ALA A 124 -6.55 -9.98 9.17
N ALA A 125 -5.88 -9.96 8.02
CA ALA A 125 -5.97 -11.02 7.02
C ALA A 125 -5.42 -12.35 7.56
N VAL A 126 -4.25 -12.35 8.22
CA VAL A 126 -3.67 -13.54 8.87
C VAL A 126 -4.58 -14.10 9.95
N MET A 127 -5.23 -13.25 10.76
CA MET A 127 -6.19 -13.69 11.78
C MET A 127 -7.40 -14.39 11.17
N THR A 128 -7.75 -14.07 9.93
CA THR A 128 -8.83 -14.76 9.20
C THR A 128 -8.33 -16.09 8.63
N SER A 129 -7.23 -16.06 7.87
CA SER A 129 -6.52 -17.26 7.40
C SER A 129 -5.10 -16.90 6.94
N VAL A 130 -4.17 -17.84 7.08
CA VAL A 130 -2.78 -17.63 6.63
C VAL A 130 -2.68 -17.39 5.12
N PRO A 131 -3.40 -18.11 4.24
CA PRO A 131 -3.41 -17.82 2.81
C PRO A 131 -3.87 -16.39 2.50
N LEU A 132 -4.95 -15.91 3.13
CA LEU A 132 -5.39 -14.52 2.98
C LEU A 132 -4.32 -13.52 3.42
N GLY A 133 -3.62 -13.82 4.52
CA GLY A 133 -2.50 -13.01 5.00
C GLY A 133 -1.35 -12.95 4.00
N ILE A 134 -1.00 -14.07 3.37
CA ILE A 134 0.05 -14.14 2.33
C ILE A 134 -0.35 -13.32 1.11
N SER A 135 -1.58 -13.50 0.59
CA SER A 135 -2.09 -12.72 -0.55
C SER A 135 -2.06 -11.23 -0.27
N THR A 136 -2.51 -10.83 0.93
CA THR A 136 -2.53 -9.44 1.37
C THR A 136 -1.11 -8.87 1.49
N ALA A 137 -0.18 -9.59 2.11
CA ALA A 137 1.21 -9.16 2.24
C ALA A 137 1.90 -9.01 0.87
N LEU A 138 1.57 -9.89 -0.10
CA LEU A 138 2.09 -9.78 -1.47
C LEU A 138 1.55 -8.53 -2.18
N ALA A 139 0.26 -8.22 -2.01
CA ALA A 139 -0.34 -7.01 -2.56
C ALA A 139 0.26 -5.74 -1.94
N VAL A 140 0.51 -5.76 -0.62
CA VAL A 140 1.23 -4.69 0.09
C VAL A 140 2.63 -4.53 -0.48
N ALA A 141 3.45 -5.58 -0.52
CA ALA A 141 4.80 -5.51 -1.08
C ALA A 141 4.82 -4.99 -2.53
N ALA A 142 3.83 -5.37 -3.34
CA ALA A 142 3.76 -4.96 -4.73
C ALA A 142 3.57 -3.44 -4.92
N HIS A 143 2.73 -2.79 -4.07
CA HIS A 143 2.52 -1.35 -4.19
C HIS A 143 3.52 -0.53 -3.39
N GLU A 144 4.10 -1.09 -2.32
CA GLU A 144 5.18 -0.44 -1.55
C GLU A 144 6.43 -0.20 -2.40
N ILE A 145 6.79 -1.11 -3.32
CA ILE A 145 7.99 -0.93 -4.15
C ILE A 145 7.97 0.38 -4.95
N PRO A 146 6.96 0.71 -5.78
CA PRO A 146 6.91 1.99 -6.47
C PRO A 146 6.77 3.19 -5.53
N GLN A 147 6.06 3.07 -4.41
CA GLN A 147 5.89 4.13 -3.43
C GLN A 147 7.23 4.49 -2.78
N GLU A 148 7.95 3.52 -2.25
CA GLU A 148 9.27 3.70 -1.64
C GLU A 148 10.31 4.28 -2.61
N VAL A 149 10.25 3.93 -3.90
CA VAL A 149 11.10 4.57 -4.92
C VAL A 149 10.77 6.07 -5.03
N GLY A 150 9.50 6.45 -4.96
CA GLY A 150 9.04 7.83 -4.96
C GLY A 150 9.53 8.60 -3.73
N ASP A 151 9.32 8.06 -2.55
CA ASP A 151 9.69 8.68 -1.28
C ASP A 151 11.21 8.86 -1.16
N PHE A 152 11.97 7.84 -1.59
CA PHE A 152 13.42 7.95 -1.66
C PHE A 152 13.87 9.09 -2.59
N ALA A 153 13.22 9.24 -3.75
CA ALA A 153 13.52 10.33 -4.68
C ALA A 153 13.21 11.72 -4.07
N ILE A 154 12.09 11.85 -3.34
CA ILE A 154 11.73 13.09 -2.61
C ILE A 154 12.81 13.44 -1.59
N LEU A 155 13.25 12.46 -0.78
CA LEU A 155 14.30 12.66 0.22
C LEU A 155 15.63 13.08 -0.39
N LEU A 156 16.04 12.46 -1.50
CA LEU A 156 17.27 12.83 -2.20
C LEU A 156 17.17 14.25 -2.79
N ASN A 157 16.03 14.62 -3.39
CA ASN A 157 15.78 15.94 -3.93
C ASN A 157 15.78 17.04 -2.85
N ALA A 158 15.37 16.68 -1.63
CA ALA A 158 15.47 17.55 -0.46
C ALA A 158 16.89 17.64 0.13
N GLY A 159 17.90 17.04 -0.51
CA GLY A 159 19.31 17.12 -0.11
C GLY A 159 19.77 16.10 0.93
N TYR A 160 18.93 15.12 1.29
CA TYR A 160 19.35 14.06 2.21
C TYR A 160 20.35 13.11 1.54
N SER A 161 21.33 12.65 2.30
CA SER A 161 22.25 11.60 1.82
C SER A 161 21.50 10.28 1.64
N ARG A 162 21.98 9.40 0.74
CA ARG A 162 21.39 8.09 0.48
C ARG A 162 21.20 7.25 1.74
N GLY A 163 22.20 7.27 2.65
CA GLY A 163 22.12 6.53 3.92
C GLY A 163 21.04 7.09 4.85
N LYS A 164 20.89 8.43 4.93
CA LYS A 164 19.85 9.06 5.74
C LYS A 164 18.46 8.82 5.15
N ALA A 165 18.32 8.91 3.83
CA ALA A 165 17.06 8.60 3.13
C ALA A 165 16.65 7.14 3.37
N LEU A 166 17.58 6.18 3.24
CA LEU A 166 17.31 4.78 3.53
C LEU A 166 16.91 4.54 4.99
N LEU A 167 17.58 5.19 5.95
CA LEU A 167 17.24 5.05 7.37
C LEU A 167 15.82 5.58 7.66
N LEU A 168 15.47 6.73 7.09
CA LEU A 168 14.16 7.35 7.29
C LEU A 168 13.04 6.47 6.71
N ASN A 169 13.19 5.97 5.47
CA ASN A 169 12.24 5.05 4.87
C ASN A 169 12.17 3.72 5.65
N LEU A 170 13.29 3.21 6.17
CA LEU A 170 13.28 2.01 7.00
C LEU A 170 12.49 2.20 8.31
N LEU A 171 12.62 3.37 8.94
CA LEU A 171 11.85 3.69 10.15
C LEU A 171 10.36 3.81 9.84
N SER A 172 10.01 4.38 8.71
CA SER A 172 8.65 4.49 8.18
C SER A 172 8.05 3.12 7.88
N SER A 173 8.73 2.30 7.08
CA SER A 173 8.29 0.94 6.73
C SER A 173 8.19 0.01 7.95
N ALA A 174 9.02 0.21 8.99
CA ALA A 174 8.93 -0.55 10.24
C ALA A 174 7.64 -0.27 11.03
N ALA A 175 6.91 0.80 10.74
CA ALA A 175 5.59 1.07 11.32
C ALA A 175 4.58 -0.04 10.97
N SER A 176 4.79 -0.81 9.90
CA SER A 176 3.98 -1.97 9.55
C SER A 176 3.94 -3.03 10.66
N ALA A 177 5.07 -3.28 11.33
CA ALA A 177 5.10 -4.19 12.48
C ALA A 177 4.28 -3.65 13.67
N VAL A 178 4.33 -2.33 13.91
CA VAL A 178 3.54 -1.69 14.98
C VAL A 178 2.04 -1.80 14.65
N GLY A 179 1.65 -1.56 13.41
CA GLY A 179 0.28 -1.73 12.93
C GLY A 179 -0.22 -3.17 13.08
N ALA A 180 0.61 -4.15 12.72
CA ALA A 180 0.29 -5.56 12.88
C ALA A 180 0.06 -5.93 14.36
N ILE A 181 0.92 -5.50 15.26
CA ILE A 181 0.79 -5.76 16.69
C ILE A 181 -0.47 -5.09 17.24
N ALA A 182 -0.73 -3.84 16.86
CA ALA A 182 -1.93 -3.11 17.27
C ALA A 182 -3.22 -3.82 16.83
N ALA A 183 -3.26 -4.29 15.57
CA ALA A 183 -4.40 -5.04 15.03
C ALA A 183 -4.62 -6.37 15.76
N LEU A 184 -3.55 -7.13 16.01
CA LEU A 184 -3.64 -8.40 16.75
C LEU A 184 -4.25 -8.18 18.13
N LEU A 185 -3.79 -7.17 18.88
CA LEU A 185 -4.32 -6.86 20.21
C LEU A 185 -5.76 -6.35 20.17
N ALA A 186 -6.08 -5.50 19.20
CA ALA A 186 -7.42 -4.94 19.05
C ALA A 186 -8.46 -6.01 18.70
N PHE A 187 -8.17 -6.88 17.71
CA PHE A 187 -9.12 -7.88 17.24
C PHE A 187 -9.20 -9.12 18.14
N ASP A 188 -8.19 -9.41 18.95
CA ASP A 188 -8.29 -10.38 20.03
C ASP A 188 -9.34 -9.93 21.08
N THR A 189 -9.40 -8.62 21.34
CA THR A 189 -10.34 -8.02 22.29
C THR A 189 -11.74 -7.84 21.70
N VAL A 190 -11.85 -7.45 20.40
CA VAL A 190 -13.12 -7.14 19.73
C VAL A 190 -13.20 -7.85 18.37
N PRO A 191 -13.33 -9.19 18.33
CA PRO A 191 -13.28 -9.97 17.07
C PRO A 191 -14.37 -9.57 16.04
N ARG A 192 -15.53 -9.13 16.52
CA ARG A 192 -16.66 -8.68 15.65
C ARG A 192 -16.33 -7.48 14.76
N MET A 193 -15.26 -6.74 15.05
CA MET A 193 -14.83 -5.61 14.22
C MET A 193 -13.97 -6.04 13.03
N LEU A 194 -13.41 -7.25 13.06
CA LEU A 194 -12.51 -7.77 12.03
C LEU A 194 -13.12 -7.71 10.62
N PRO A 195 -14.35 -8.19 10.35
CA PRO A 195 -14.90 -8.14 9.00
C PRO A 195 -15.19 -6.71 8.51
N TYR A 196 -15.52 -5.77 9.40
CA TYR A 196 -15.61 -4.35 9.03
C TYR A 196 -14.24 -3.78 8.66
N PHE A 197 -13.21 -4.15 9.41
CA PHE A 197 -11.85 -3.72 9.11
C PHE A 197 -11.35 -4.27 7.77
N LEU A 198 -11.65 -5.52 7.41
CA LEU A 198 -11.33 -6.09 6.10
C LEU A 198 -12.06 -5.35 4.96
N ALA A 199 -13.31 -4.95 5.14
CA ALA A 199 -14.03 -4.13 4.16
C ALA A 199 -13.42 -2.72 4.02
N MET A 200 -12.97 -2.12 5.13
CA MET A 200 -12.26 -0.84 5.14
C MET A 200 -10.89 -0.94 4.45
N ALA A 201 -10.16 -2.02 4.70
CA ALA A 201 -8.90 -2.34 4.04
C ALA A 201 -9.07 -2.49 2.52
N ALA A 202 -10.12 -3.19 2.09
CA ALA A 202 -10.47 -3.27 0.67
C ALA A 202 -10.73 -1.88 0.07
N ALA A 203 -11.42 -0.98 0.82
CA ALA A 203 -11.63 0.41 0.38
C ALA A 203 -10.31 1.16 0.21
N SER A 204 -9.35 1.02 1.13
CA SER A 204 -8.02 1.61 1.04
C SER A 204 -7.30 1.16 -0.24
N PHE A 205 -7.20 -0.14 -0.44
CA PHE A 205 -6.50 -0.71 -1.59
C PHE A 205 -7.17 -0.36 -2.93
N LEU A 206 -8.51 -0.34 -2.98
CA LEU A 206 -9.24 0.13 -4.15
C LEU A 206 -8.98 1.62 -4.40
N TYR A 207 -8.95 2.43 -3.35
CA TYR A 207 -8.68 3.85 -3.47
C TYR A 207 -7.26 4.10 -4.01
N VAL A 208 -6.25 3.49 -3.42
CA VAL A 208 -4.85 3.58 -3.89
C VAL A 208 -4.73 3.13 -5.35
N ALA A 209 -5.31 1.97 -5.70
CA ALA A 209 -5.24 1.47 -7.08
C ALA A 209 -5.90 2.42 -8.08
N MET A 210 -7.11 2.92 -7.77
CA MET A 210 -7.94 3.66 -8.72
C MET A 210 -7.68 5.17 -8.74
N ALA A 211 -7.41 5.78 -7.59
CA ALA A 211 -7.22 7.22 -7.47
C ALA A 211 -5.77 7.66 -7.65
N ASP A 212 -4.82 6.81 -7.27
CA ASP A 212 -3.39 7.13 -7.30
C ASP A 212 -2.65 6.42 -8.44
N LEU A 213 -2.64 5.09 -8.48
CA LEU A 213 -1.79 4.33 -9.40
C LEU A 213 -2.30 4.34 -10.86
N ILE A 214 -3.59 4.09 -11.11
CA ILE A 214 -4.17 4.03 -12.46
C ILE A 214 -4.03 5.36 -13.21
N PRO A 215 -4.30 6.54 -12.63
CA PRO A 215 -4.09 7.81 -13.32
C PRO A 215 -2.65 8.03 -13.77
N GLY A 216 -1.67 7.52 -13.00
CA GLY A 216 -0.25 7.52 -13.37
C GLY A 216 0.03 6.72 -14.65
N LEU A 217 -0.63 5.58 -14.83
CA LEU A 217 -0.48 4.73 -16.03
C LEU A 217 -1.11 5.35 -17.29
N HIS A 218 -2.17 6.15 -17.14
CA HIS A 218 -2.87 6.79 -18.28
C HIS A 218 -2.14 7.99 -18.86
N ARG A 219 -1.13 8.54 -18.21
CA ARG A 219 -0.37 9.71 -18.73
C ARG A 219 0.57 9.36 -19.90
N GLY A 220 0.69 8.07 -20.24
CA GLY A 220 1.45 7.59 -21.39
C GLY A 220 0.63 7.57 -22.69
N ARG A 221 1.34 7.42 -23.85
CA ARG A 221 0.68 7.18 -25.15
C ARG A 221 0.18 5.74 -25.22
N THR A 222 -0.98 5.52 -25.87
CA THR A 222 -1.47 4.18 -26.21
C THR A 222 -0.56 3.55 -27.27
N ASP A 223 0.34 2.70 -26.85
CA ASP A 223 1.30 1.99 -27.69
C ASP A 223 1.44 0.52 -27.23
N ALA A 224 2.48 -0.19 -27.70
CA ALA A 224 2.78 -1.55 -27.23
C ALA A 224 2.98 -1.65 -25.70
N SER A 225 3.19 -0.54 -24.99
CA SER A 225 3.25 -0.52 -23.53
C SER A 225 1.89 -0.77 -22.89
N SER A 226 0.78 -0.35 -23.50
CA SER A 226 -0.58 -0.54 -23.01
C SER A 226 -0.96 -2.02 -22.91
N MET A 227 -0.62 -2.82 -23.92
CA MET A 227 -0.86 -4.28 -23.89
C MET A 227 -0.07 -4.94 -22.74
N ARG A 228 1.17 -4.52 -22.52
CA ARG A 228 2.00 -5.01 -21.43
C ARG A 228 1.43 -4.63 -20.06
N GLN A 229 0.93 -3.41 -19.91
CA GLN A 229 0.26 -2.97 -18.69
C GLN A 229 -0.96 -3.84 -18.40
N ILE A 230 -1.81 -4.10 -19.39
CA ILE A 230 -2.99 -4.99 -19.25
C ILE A 230 -2.57 -6.39 -18.81
N LEU A 231 -1.52 -6.95 -19.43
CA LEU A 231 -1.02 -8.28 -19.07
C LEU A 231 -0.47 -8.32 -17.64
N LEU A 232 0.23 -7.27 -17.19
CA LEU A 232 0.76 -7.19 -15.84
C LEU A 232 -0.35 -6.99 -14.80
N ILE A 233 -1.37 -6.17 -15.10
CA ILE A 233 -2.57 -6.05 -14.25
C ILE A 233 -3.26 -7.42 -14.15
N ALA A 234 -3.46 -8.10 -15.27
CA ALA A 234 -4.05 -9.44 -15.28
C ALA A 234 -3.21 -10.45 -14.50
N ALA A 235 -1.88 -10.37 -14.58
CA ALA A 235 -0.97 -11.21 -13.80
C ALA A 235 -1.09 -10.93 -12.30
N GLY A 236 -1.19 -9.66 -11.89
CA GLY A 236 -1.43 -9.27 -10.49
C GLY A 236 -2.74 -9.83 -9.95
N VAL A 237 -3.84 -9.67 -10.71
CA VAL A 237 -5.14 -10.29 -10.38
C VAL A 237 -5.02 -11.82 -10.32
N GLY A 238 -4.36 -12.44 -11.31
CA GLY A 238 -4.17 -13.88 -11.39
C GLY A 238 -3.39 -14.46 -10.21
N THR A 239 -2.41 -13.73 -9.71
CA THR A 239 -1.67 -14.11 -8.49
C THR A 239 -2.60 -14.23 -7.29
N MET A 240 -3.56 -13.31 -7.16
CA MET A 240 -4.53 -13.33 -6.05
C MET A 240 -5.60 -14.43 -6.18
N LEU A 241 -5.80 -14.98 -7.37
CA LEU A 241 -6.71 -16.11 -7.60
C LEU A 241 -6.08 -17.47 -7.25
N ILE A 242 -4.75 -17.55 -7.27
CA ILE A 242 -4.00 -18.80 -7.03
C ILE A 242 -3.70 -18.97 -5.54
N LEU A 243 -3.60 -17.89 -4.79
CA LEU A 243 -3.31 -17.87 -3.35
C LEU A 243 -4.59 -17.91 -2.52
#